data_a3d4bb7c53b1d385ddf04181a502e80b
#
_entry.id   a3d4bb7c53b1d385ddf04181a502e80b
#
_cell.length_a   1.000
_cell.length_b   1.000
_cell.length_c   1.000
_cell.angle_alpha   90.00
_cell.angle_beta   90.00
_cell.angle_gamma   90.00
#
_symmetry.space_group_name_H-M   'P 1'
#
loop_
_entity.id
_entity.type
_entity.pdbx_description
1 polymer ?
#
loop_
_entity_poly.entity_id
_entity_poly.type
_entity_poly.pdbx_seq_one_letter_code
_entity_poly.pdbx_strand_id
1 'polypeptide(L)'
;MLSHRCVEILPRSGLQSGVSFFSDPLPSDATLIAEVPPSEQPQLFCHRRQTDQLMVLRGSFDLIVLQNRQLRRITLREDEATWVRIPAGVPHGAINRSCHSVVIVNAVLQHGPSDPRDYLPRPVPRSLLTQWEALIAGDD
;
A
#
# COMPACT_ATOMS: atom_id res chain seq x y z
N MET A 1 -4.33 -20.16 8.73
CA MET A 1 -4.15 -19.12 9.76
C MET A 1 -3.08 -18.12 9.40
N LEU A 2 -1.96 -18.57 8.84
CA LEU A 2 -0.91 -17.66 8.37
C LEU A 2 -1.32 -16.86 7.13
N SER A 3 -2.33 -17.33 6.39
CA SER A 3 -2.83 -16.68 5.18
C SER A 3 -3.40 -15.29 5.42
N HIS A 4 -3.85 -15.00 6.65
CA HIS A 4 -4.44 -13.70 6.97
C HIS A 4 -3.43 -12.57 7.10
N ARG A 5 -2.12 -12.89 7.05
CA ARG A 5 -1.05 -11.91 7.18
C ARG A 5 -0.27 -11.72 5.89
N CYS A 6 -0.80 -12.21 4.78
CA CYS A 6 -0.16 -12.03 3.50
C CYS A 6 -0.72 -10.81 2.79
N VAL A 7 0.17 -10.04 2.16
CA VAL A 7 -0.23 -8.98 1.25
C VAL A 7 -0.89 -9.61 0.03
N GLU A 8 -2.06 -9.11 -0.33
CA GLU A 8 -2.82 -9.62 -1.45
C GLU A 8 -2.98 -8.55 -2.52
N ILE A 9 -2.84 -8.96 -3.77
CA ILE A 9 -3.14 -8.12 -4.92
C ILE A 9 -4.45 -8.62 -5.52
N LEU A 10 -5.46 -7.75 -5.49
CA LEU A 10 -6.82 -8.11 -5.90
C LEU A 10 -7.17 -7.34 -7.16
N PRO A 11 -7.55 -8.03 -8.25
CA PRO A 11 -8.02 -7.32 -9.44
C PRO A 11 -9.33 -6.59 -9.14
N ARG A 12 -9.48 -5.40 -9.70
CA ARG A 12 -10.73 -4.67 -9.58
C ARG A 12 -11.75 -5.35 -10.48
N SER A 13 -12.83 -5.83 -9.89
CA SER A 13 -13.98 -6.36 -10.63
C SER A 13 -15.11 -5.35 -10.58
N GLY A 14 -16.09 -5.53 -11.46
CA GLY A 14 -17.22 -4.62 -11.51
C GLY A 14 -18.12 -4.88 -12.70
N LEU A 15 -18.98 -3.91 -12.99
CA LEU A 15 -20.02 -4.03 -13.99
C LEU A 15 -20.01 -2.82 -14.92
N GLN A 16 -20.04 -3.10 -16.22
CA GLN A 16 -20.24 -2.08 -17.24
C GLN A 16 -21.73 -1.75 -17.31
N SER A 17 -22.06 -0.47 -17.17
CA SER A 17 -23.44 -0.01 -17.34
C SER A 17 -23.45 1.24 -18.18
N GLY A 18 -24.02 1.13 -19.39
CA GLY A 18 -23.92 2.21 -20.36
C GLY A 18 -22.46 2.45 -20.75
N VAL A 19 -22.00 3.70 -20.62
CA VAL A 19 -20.63 4.07 -20.93
C VAL A 19 -19.72 4.03 -19.70
N SER A 20 -20.28 3.72 -18.53
CA SER A 20 -19.54 3.77 -17.27
C SER A 20 -19.27 2.40 -16.71
N PHE A 21 -18.09 2.25 -16.12
CA PHE A 21 -17.74 1.04 -15.39
C PHE A 21 -17.86 1.33 -13.89
N PHE A 22 -18.59 0.48 -13.18
CA PHE A 22 -18.77 0.59 -11.75
C PHE A 22 -18.00 -0.53 -11.05
N SER A 23 -16.99 -0.17 -10.29
CA SER A 23 -16.24 -1.15 -9.49
C SER A 23 -17.15 -1.74 -8.41
N ASP A 24 -16.98 -3.05 -8.15
CA ASP A 24 -17.65 -3.66 -7.03
C ASP A 24 -17.24 -3.00 -5.73
N PRO A 25 -18.16 -2.83 -4.78
CA PRO A 25 -17.80 -2.27 -3.48
C PRO A 25 -16.79 -3.16 -2.78
N LEU A 26 -15.80 -2.53 -2.16
CA LEU A 26 -14.87 -3.23 -1.31
C LEU A 26 -15.29 -3.00 0.14
N PRO A 27 -15.56 -4.07 0.92
CA PRO A 27 -15.95 -3.90 2.31
C PRO A 27 -14.90 -3.09 3.08
N SER A 28 -15.34 -2.07 3.80
CA SER A 28 -14.44 -1.21 4.56
C SER A 28 -15.21 -0.53 5.70
N ASP A 29 -14.46 -0.10 6.70
CA ASP A 29 -15.01 0.62 7.85
C ASP A 29 -14.83 2.12 7.70
N ALA A 30 -13.84 2.55 6.92
CA ALA A 30 -13.55 3.96 6.68
C ALA A 30 -12.87 4.10 5.32
N THR A 31 -13.02 5.27 4.72
CA THR A 31 -12.39 5.58 3.43
C THR A 31 -11.50 6.80 3.62
N LEU A 32 -10.25 6.67 3.24
CA LEU A 32 -9.28 7.77 3.29
C LEU A 32 -8.77 8.04 1.88
N ILE A 33 -8.56 9.31 1.59
CA ILE A 33 -7.83 9.73 0.39
C ILE A 33 -6.46 10.20 0.87
N ALA A 34 -5.42 9.61 0.33
CA ALA A 34 -4.05 9.96 0.69
C ALA A 34 -3.33 10.55 -0.50
N GLU A 35 -2.50 11.53 -0.23
CA GLU A 35 -1.58 12.08 -1.22
C GLU A 35 -0.16 11.73 -0.80
N VAL A 36 0.58 11.09 -1.70
CA VAL A 36 1.96 10.70 -1.44
C VAL A 36 2.86 11.63 -2.25
N PRO A 37 3.52 12.59 -1.59
CA PRO A 37 4.41 13.49 -2.32
C PRO A 37 5.66 12.77 -2.82
N PRO A 38 6.37 13.35 -3.79
CA PRO A 38 7.67 12.81 -4.16
C PRO A 38 8.57 12.69 -2.93
N SER A 39 9.26 11.56 -2.81
CA SER A 39 10.14 11.32 -1.67
C SER A 39 11.29 10.40 -2.07
N GLU A 40 12.50 10.79 -1.70
CA GLU A 40 13.70 10.01 -1.94
C GLU A 40 14.08 9.15 -0.74
N GLN A 41 13.45 9.37 0.41
CA GLN A 41 13.77 8.65 1.63
C GLN A 41 12.50 8.11 2.30
N PRO A 42 11.93 7.04 1.74
CA PRO A 42 10.76 6.42 2.34
C PRO A 42 11.11 5.73 3.65
N GLN A 43 10.11 5.56 4.48
CA GLN A 43 10.22 4.89 5.77
C GLN A 43 9.22 3.75 5.82
N LEU A 44 9.63 2.62 6.40
CA LEU A 44 8.68 1.55 6.68
C LEU A 44 7.93 1.85 7.98
N PHE A 45 6.64 1.55 7.95
CA PHE A 45 5.78 1.64 9.12
C PHE A 45 4.71 0.55 9.04
N CYS A 46 4.05 0.28 10.15
CA CYS A 46 2.91 -0.63 10.13
C CYS A 46 1.82 -0.11 11.06
N HIS A 47 0.64 -0.70 10.91
CA HIS A 47 -0.49 -0.47 11.80
C HIS A 47 -0.80 -1.77 12.52
N ARG A 48 -1.22 -1.68 13.78
CA ARG A 48 -1.65 -2.84 14.55
C ARG A 48 -3.13 -3.14 14.39
N ARG A 49 -3.93 -2.11 14.19
CA ARG A 49 -5.39 -2.20 14.32
C ARG A 49 -6.12 -1.90 13.02
N GLN A 50 -5.41 -1.87 11.91
CA GLN A 50 -6.07 -1.67 10.63
C GLN A 50 -5.37 -2.45 9.54
N THR A 51 -6.18 -2.86 8.57
CA THR A 51 -5.74 -3.40 7.30
C THR A 51 -5.96 -2.31 6.26
N ASP A 52 -4.93 -1.99 5.51
CA ASP A 52 -5.04 -1.02 4.41
C ASP A 52 -5.45 -1.72 3.13
N GLN A 53 -6.35 -1.09 2.39
CA GLN A 53 -6.74 -1.58 1.06
C GLN A 53 -6.58 -0.42 0.10
N LEU A 54 -5.51 -0.44 -0.69
CA LEU A 54 -5.05 0.70 -1.47
C LEU A 54 -5.34 0.51 -2.95
N MET A 55 -5.79 1.60 -3.59
CA MET A 55 -5.88 1.69 -5.04
C MET A 55 -5.39 3.06 -5.47
N VAL A 56 -4.58 3.12 -6.53
CA VAL A 56 -4.12 4.39 -7.09
C VAL A 56 -5.23 5.00 -7.93
N LEU A 57 -5.56 6.25 -7.64
CA LEU A 57 -6.50 7.04 -8.42
C LEU A 57 -5.78 7.90 -9.46
N ARG A 58 -4.58 8.37 -9.14
CA ARG A 58 -3.78 9.19 -10.05
C ARG A 58 -2.30 9.01 -9.77
N GLY A 59 -1.52 8.79 -10.83
CA GLY A 59 -0.09 8.63 -10.76
C GLY A 59 0.35 7.18 -10.62
N SER A 60 1.57 6.99 -10.21
CA SER A 60 2.14 5.66 -9.94
C SER A 60 3.19 5.78 -8.86
N PHE A 61 3.36 4.71 -8.08
CA PHE A 61 4.41 4.64 -7.07
C PHE A 61 4.78 3.20 -6.79
N ASP A 62 5.91 3.02 -6.11
CA ASP A 62 6.34 1.71 -5.66
C ASP A 62 5.99 1.55 -4.19
N LEU A 63 5.19 0.53 -3.89
CA LEU A 63 4.92 0.10 -2.53
C LEU A 63 5.95 -0.95 -2.16
N ILE A 64 6.67 -0.73 -1.07
CA ILE A 64 7.61 -1.70 -0.54
C ILE A 64 6.98 -2.33 0.70
N VAL A 65 6.94 -3.65 0.76
CA VAL A 65 6.44 -4.38 1.91
C VAL A 65 7.53 -5.29 2.45
N LEU A 66 7.56 -5.42 3.78
CA LEU A 66 8.45 -6.36 4.46
C LEU A 66 7.61 -7.52 4.97
N GLN A 67 7.80 -8.67 4.36
CA GLN A 67 7.03 -9.87 4.67
C GLN A 67 7.90 -11.10 4.50
N ASN A 68 7.79 -12.05 5.43
CA ASN A 68 8.57 -13.28 5.41
C ASN A 68 10.08 -12.99 5.36
N ARG A 69 10.53 -11.97 6.08
CA ARG A 69 11.93 -11.54 6.15
C ARG A 69 12.51 -11.13 4.79
N GLN A 70 11.64 -10.67 3.90
CA GLN A 70 12.05 -10.22 2.57
C GLN A 70 11.35 -8.91 2.23
N LEU A 71 12.04 -8.07 1.47
CA LEU A 71 11.44 -6.88 0.89
C LEU A 71 10.86 -7.23 -0.47
N ARG A 72 9.64 -6.74 -0.72
CA ARG A 72 8.95 -6.93 -1.99
C ARG A 72 8.49 -5.59 -2.50
N ARG A 73 8.75 -5.33 -3.78
CA ARG A 73 8.26 -4.14 -4.46
C ARG A 73 6.99 -4.48 -5.23
N ILE A 74 5.97 -3.66 -5.04
CA ILE A 74 4.71 -3.74 -5.78
C ILE A 74 4.50 -2.38 -6.43
N THR A 75 4.60 -2.32 -7.75
CA THR A 75 4.36 -1.07 -8.48
C THR A 75 2.86 -0.91 -8.69
N LEU A 76 2.32 0.22 -8.25
CA LEU A 76 0.90 0.56 -8.39
C LEU A 76 0.75 1.71 -9.35
N ARG A 77 -0.15 1.57 -10.33
CA ARG A 77 -0.37 2.54 -11.40
C ARG A 77 -1.85 2.84 -11.58
N GLU A 78 -2.14 4.07 -12.02
CA GLU A 78 -3.52 4.49 -12.26
C GLU A 78 -4.19 3.72 -13.39
N ASP A 79 -3.42 3.18 -14.35
CA ASP A 79 -3.95 2.43 -15.47
C ASP A 79 -4.14 0.93 -15.17
N GLU A 80 -3.73 0.49 -13.99
CA GLU A 80 -3.92 -0.88 -13.53
C GLU A 80 -5.00 -0.91 -12.46
N ALA A 81 -6.09 -1.61 -12.75
CA ALA A 81 -7.24 -1.65 -11.85
C ALA A 81 -7.05 -2.74 -10.81
N THR A 82 -6.22 -2.47 -9.80
CA THR A 82 -5.93 -3.43 -8.74
C THR A 82 -6.03 -2.78 -7.37
N TRP A 83 -6.46 -3.57 -6.40
CA TRP A 83 -6.37 -3.24 -4.98
C TRP A 83 -5.20 -3.99 -4.37
N VAL A 84 -4.51 -3.37 -3.44
CA VAL A 84 -3.50 -4.06 -2.63
C VAL A 84 -3.97 -4.04 -1.19
N ARG A 85 -4.10 -5.22 -0.60
CA ARG A 85 -4.51 -5.38 0.79
C ARG A 85 -3.29 -5.66 1.64
N ILE A 86 -3.02 -4.78 2.60
CA ILE A 86 -1.88 -4.88 3.50
C ILE A 86 -2.41 -5.19 4.90
N PRO A 87 -2.20 -6.42 5.39
CA PRO A 87 -2.70 -6.79 6.71
C PRO A 87 -2.06 -5.98 7.84
N ALA A 88 -2.77 -5.88 8.96
CA ALA A 88 -2.22 -5.29 10.16
C ALA A 88 -0.89 -5.95 10.53
N GLY A 89 0.08 -5.16 10.96
CA GLY A 89 1.38 -5.66 11.38
C GLY A 89 2.41 -5.82 10.28
N VAL A 90 2.03 -5.67 9.01
CA VAL A 90 2.98 -5.79 7.89
C VAL A 90 3.62 -4.43 7.62
N PRO A 91 4.95 -4.30 7.80
CA PRO A 91 5.62 -3.05 7.50
C PRO A 91 5.57 -2.74 6.00
N HIS A 92 5.32 -1.49 5.69
CA HIS A 92 5.26 -1.04 4.30
C HIS A 92 5.63 0.44 4.20
N GLY A 93 5.95 0.87 3.00
CA GLY A 93 6.27 2.26 2.71
C GLY A 93 6.12 2.55 1.23
N ALA A 94 6.05 3.81 0.87
CA ALA A 94 5.83 4.24 -0.50
C ALA A 94 7.04 5.01 -1.02
N ILE A 95 7.43 4.73 -2.26
CA ILE A 95 8.47 5.47 -2.96
C ILE A 95 7.82 6.12 -4.18
N ASN A 96 7.77 7.45 -4.18
CA ASN A 96 7.27 8.21 -5.32
C ASN A 96 8.43 8.95 -5.98
N ARG A 97 8.89 8.44 -7.11
CA ARG A 97 10.00 9.02 -7.87
C ARG A 97 9.56 10.03 -8.91
N SER A 98 8.26 10.24 -9.03
CA SER A 98 7.74 11.23 -9.96
C SER A 98 7.86 12.66 -9.40
N CYS A 99 7.52 13.65 -10.19
CA CYS A 99 7.54 15.05 -9.75
C CYS A 99 6.18 15.52 -9.23
N HIS A 100 5.19 14.63 -9.16
CA HIS A 100 3.84 14.96 -8.71
C HIS A 100 3.40 14.04 -7.59
N SER A 101 2.51 14.52 -6.72
CA SER A 101 1.91 13.68 -5.70
C SER A 101 1.03 12.59 -6.34
N VAL A 102 1.07 11.41 -5.77
CA VAL A 102 0.21 10.29 -6.14
C VAL A 102 -1.01 10.33 -5.24
N VAL A 103 -2.18 10.13 -5.83
CA VAL A 103 -3.46 10.11 -5.09
C VAL A 103 -3.91 8.67 -4.96
N ILE A 104 -4.17 8.27 -3.72
CA ILE A 104 -4.53 6.90 -3.36
C ILE A 104 -5.83 6.92 -2.58
N VAL A 105 -6.73 5.99 -2.88
CA VAL A 105 -7.83 5.70 -1.97
C VAL A 105 -7.44 4.52 -1.08
N ASN A 106 -7.74 4.64 0.20
CA ASN A 106 -7.52 3.58 1.18
C ASN A 106 -8.87 3.20 1.80
N ALA A 107 -9.36 2.01 1.48
CA ALA A 107 -10.57 1.45 2.05
C ALA A 107 -10.18 0.65 3.29
N VAL A 108 -10.18 1.30 4.44
CA VAL A 108 -9.60 0.76 5.67
C VAL A 108 -10.54 -0.23 6.35
N LEU A 109 -10.00 -1.38 6.75
CA LEU A 109 -10.66 -2.30 7.66
C LEU A 109 -10.08 -2.07 9.07
N GLN A 110 -10.94 -1.78 10.03
CA GLN A 110 -10.52 -1.50 11.40
C GLN A 110 -10.70 -2.73 12.28
N HIS A 111 -9.68 -3.02 13.09
CA HIS A 111 -9.65 -4.17 13.99
C HIS A 111 -9.62 -3.71 15.45
N GLY A 112 -10.26 -2.58 15.72
CA GLY A 112 -10.34 -1.98 17.02
C GLY A 112 -10.61 -0.49 16.91
N PRO A 113 -10.66 0.24 18.03
CA PRO A 113 -10.87 1.68 17.98
C PRO A 113 -9.80 2.40 17.17
N SER A 114 -10.20 3.39 16.39
CA SER A 114 -9.26 4.22 15.64
C SER A 114 -8.36 4.99 16.59
N ASP A 115 -7.05 4.98 16.32
CA ASP A 115 -6.05 5.65 17.15
C ASP A 115 -5.01 6.27 16.22
N PRO A 116 -4.87 7.61 16.22
CA PRO A 116 -3.86 8.26 15.37
C PRO A 116 -2.43 7.86 15.71
N ARG A 117 -2.19 7.27 16.90
CA ARG A 117 -0.87 6.73 17.27
C ARG A 117 -0.60 5.37 16.66
N ASP A 118 -1.55 4.79 15.93
CA ASP A 118 -1.36 3.50 15.25
C ASP A 118 -0.58 3.66 13.95
N TYR A 119 0.51 4.38 14.03
CA TYR A 119 1.49 4.55 12.97
C TYR A 119 2.84 4.22 13.58
N LEU A 120 3.31 3.00 13.34
CA LEU A 120 4.45 2.45 14.05
C LEU A 120 5.64 2.33 13.10
N PRO A 121 6.63 3.23 13.20
CA PRO A 121 7.84 3.11 12.39
C PRO A 121 8.52 1.77 12.63
N ARG A 122 9.05 1.20 11.56
CA ARG A 122 9.77 -0.07 11.61
C ARG A 122 11.11 0.09 10.91
N PRO A 123 12.23 -0.11 11.60
CA PRO A 123 13.52 -0.06 10.93
C PRO A 123 13.67 -1.23 9.96
N VAL A 124 14.37 -0.97 8.86
CA VAL A 124 14.73 -2.03 7.93
C VAL A 124 15.73 -2.96 8.62
N PRO A 125 15.51 -4.28 8.62
CA PRO A 125 16.48 -5.21 9.19
C PRO A 125 17.86 -5.03 8.56
N ARG A 126 18.90 -5.15 9.39
CA ARG A 126 20.27 -4.91 8.94
C ARG A 126 20.65 -5.80 7.76
N SER A 127 20.19 -7.05 7.75
CA SER A 127 20.47 -7.98 6.66
C SER A 127 19.82 -7.59 5.33
N LEU A 128 18.86 -6.67 5.33
CA LEU A 128 18.14 -6.23 4.14
C LEU A 128 18.50 -4.81 3.70
N LEU A 129 19.45 -4.16 4.36
CA LEU A 129 19.79 -2.76 4.05
C LEU A 129 20.29 -2.59 2.63
N THR A 130 21.12 -3.51 2.14
CA THR A 130 21.64 -3.43 0.77
C THR A 130 20.49 -3.51 -0.25
N GLN A 131 19.55 -4.43 -0.04
CA GLN A 131 18.38 -4.53 -0.90
C GLN A 131 17.52 -3.28 -0.81
N TRP A 132 17.33 -2.75 0.41
CA TRP A 132 16.56 -1.54 0.63
C TRP A 132 17.15 -0.35 -0.15
N GLU A 133 18.46 -0.18 -0.07
CA GLU A 133 19.15 0.90 -0.79
C GLU A 133 18.98 0.75 -2.31
N ALA A 134 19.06 -0.47 -2.82
CA ALA A 134 18.84 -0.73 -4.25
C ALA A 134 17.41 -0.38 -4.66
N LEU A 135 16.42 -0.73 -3.84
CA LEU A 135 15.03 -0.38 -4.12
C LEU A 135 14.80 1.13 -4.11
N ILE A 136 15.38 1.84 -3.17
CA ILE A 136 15.29 3.31 -3.10
C ILE A 136 15.92 3.93 -4.34
N ALA A 137 17.05 3.40 -4.79
CA ALA A 137 17.76 3.91 -5.96
C ALA A 137 17.01 3.60 -7.27
N GLY A 138 16.01 2.72 -7.23
CA GLY A 138 15.28 2.32 -8.43
C GLY A 138 15.90 1.16 -9.16
N ASP A 139 16.86 0.48 -8.55
CA ASP A 139 17.50 -0.70 -9.12
C ASP A 139 16.64 -1.94 -8.90
N ASP A 140 16.65 -2.83 -9.85
CA ASP A 140 15.91 -4.09 -9.76
C ASP A 140 16.70 -5.18 -9.06
#